data_dcd4b205575fa14255ebd900e928450a
#
_entry.id   dcd4b205575fa14255ebd900e928450a
#
_cell.length_a   1.000
_cell.length_b   1.000
_cell.length_c   1.000
_cell.angle_alpha   90.00
_cell.angle_beta   90.00
_cell.angle_gamma   90.00
#
_symmetry.space_group_name_H-M   'P 1'
#
loop_
_entity.id
_entity.type
_entity.pdbx_description
1 polymer ?
#
loop_
_entity_poly.entity_id
_entity_poly.type
_entity_poly.pdbx_seq_one_letter_code
_entity_poly.pdbx_strand_id
1 'polypeptide(L)'
;MADRAPAVNVEEAEYVRLLGYPRGRVLEGRARELADWARDWYAERGRPWIFAREAASLEISDSTLLIDGVPFASGRLGLTLSAAQAHSVVLAAMSAGAELEEETRRLWEAERPDEYFFLEVFGSAVVEHLTMTAGARLCDQAERQGMAVLPHYSPGYREWDIAQQPRLLDLMGALPGPLATLESGALRPKKSQLAVFGLTRHTEKLRRLTQLVPCENCSLASCQYRRAPYRHAETRYRTNTRALQRWAAERLTLTQRDDGGLDVLFRYEGTTCMNTGQRLPFEYRVRLGPREAGFPIREHQCAPAPGDESYLQMCEYIRDPERLMAEIASEKPLLGRPLQEALTWTRGSSPAGCFCEPESREHKWGLVFETIHWALTR
;
A
#
# COMPACT_ATOMS: atom_id res chain seq x y z
N MET A 1 -5.67 24.88 10.61
CA MET A 1 -4.92 25.55 9.52
C MET A 1 -5.83 25.73 8.32
N ALA A 2 -5.91 26.91 7.75
CA ALA A 2 -6.62 27.14 6.49
C ALA A 2 -5.74 28.05 5.63
N ASP A 3 -5.44 27.61 4.41
CA ASP A 3 -4.67 28.37 3.41
C ASP A 3 -5.47 28.39 2.11
N ARG A 4 -5.87 29.57 1.69
CA ARG A 4 -6.72 29.80 0.51
C ARG A 4 -5.94 30.05 -0.78
N ALA A 5 -4.62 30.16 -0.68
CA ALA A 5 -3.74 30.40 -1.81
C ALA A 5 -2.33 29.85 -1.52
N PRO A 6 -2.20 28.53 -1.25
CA PRO A 6 -0.89 27.93 -1.03
C PRO A 6 -0.02 28.10 -2.28
N ALA A 7 1.26 28.38 -2.06
CA ALA A 7 2.21 28.40 -3.16
C ALA A 7 2.30 27.00 -3.77
N VAL A 8 2.17 26.91 -5.08
CA VAL A 8 2.30 25.67 -5.84
C VAL A 8 3.60 25.68 -6.62
N ASN A 9 4.50 24.77 -6.24
CA ASN A 9 5.77 24.58 -6.93
C ASN A 9 5.94 23.09 -7.27
N VAL A 10 5.35 22.69 -8.39
CA VAL A 10 5.47 21.32 -8.88
C VAL A 10 6.82 21.16 -9.55
N GLU A 11 7.66 20.27 -9.00
CA GLU A 11 8.94 19.93 -9.60
C GLU A 11 8.74 19.29 -10.98
N GLU A 12 9.58 19.68 -11.94
CA GLU A 12 9.50 19.13 -13.31
C GLU A 12 9.65 17.62 -13.36
N ALA A 13 10.60 17.09 -12.61
CA ALA A 13 10.82 15.65 -12.54
C ALA A 13 9.58 14.88 -12.06
N GLU A 14 8.79 15.45 -11.15
CA GLU A 14 7.55 14.88 -10.67
C GLU A 14 6.46 14.93 -11.73
N TYR A 15 6.30 16.04 -12.40
CA TYR A 15 5.33 16.17 -13.49
C TYR A 15 5.64 15.22 -14.65
N VAL A 16 6.91 15.19 -15.10
CA VAL A 16 7.38 14.27 -16.15
C VAL A 16 7.13 12.82 -15.80
N ARG A 17 7.33 12.46 -14.53
CA ARG A 17 7.04 11.13 -14.01
C ARG A 17 5.55 10.79 -14.08
N LEU A 18 4.68 11.73 -13.70
CA LEU A 18 3.23 11.54 -13.75
C LEU A 18 2.69 11.47 -15.18
N LEU A 19 3.34 12.12 -16.13
CA LEU A 19 3.05 11.98 -17.57
C LEU A 19 3.43 10.59 -18.10
N GLY A 20 4.07 9.71 -17.29
CA GLY A 20 4.43 8.36 -17.68
C GLY A 20 5.79 8.24 -18.37
N TYR A 21 6.58 9.31 -18.41
CA TYR A 21 7.91 9.26 -19.01
C TYR A 21 8.95 8.60 -18.08
N PRO A 22 9.97 7.94 -18.66
CA PRO A 22 11.07 7.39 -17.88
C PRO A 22 11.78 8.44 -17.04
N ARG A 23 12.34 8.01 -15.90
CA ARG A 23 13.08 8.90 -15.00
C ARG A 23 14.27 9.55 -15.74
N GLY A 24 14.42 10.87 -15.55
CA GLY A 24 15.46 11.66 -16.17
C GLY A 24 15.18 12.04 -17.63
N ARG A 25 14.01 11.71 -18.17
CA ARG A 25 13.59 12.20 -19.48
C ARG A 25 13.40 13.70 -19.46
N VAL A 26 14.00 14.38 -20.43
CA VAL A 26 13.72 15.80 -20.71
C VAL A 26 12.60 15.87 -21.75
N LEU A 27 11.60 16.69 -21.52
CA LEU A 27 10.54 16.94 -22.50
C LEU A 27 11.06 17.84 -23.62
N GLU A 28 10.70 17.51 -24.85
CA GLU A 28 11.11 18.23 -26.05
C GLU A 28 9.91 18.42 -27.00
N GLY A 29 10.00 19.40 -27.91
CA GLY A 29 9.00 19.65 -28.93
C GLY A 29 7.59 19.82 -28.35
N ARG A 30 6.60 19.20 -28.98
CA ARG A 30 5.19 19.36 -28.61
C ARG A 30 4.89 18.99 -27.15
N ALA A 31 5.54 17.95 -26.61
CA ALA A 31 5.35 17.56 -25.22
C ALA A 31 5.84 18.66 -24.25
N ARG A 32 6.93 19.34 -24.58
CA ARG A 32 7.44 20.50 -23.81
C ARG A 32 6.47 21.66 -23.86
N GLU A 33 6.02 22.02 -25.03
CA GLU A 33 5.03 23.11 -25.21
C GLU A 33 3.76 22.90 -24.39
N LEU A 34 3.22 21.67 -24.43
CA LEU A 34 2.02 21.30 -23.67
C LEU A 34 2.25 21.32 -22.16
N ALA A 35 3.41 20.86 -21.71
CA ALA A 35 3.76 20.88 -20.30
C ALA A 35 3.92 22.31 -19.76
N ASP A 36 4.57 23.18 -20.50
CA ASP A 36 4.73 24.60 -20.16
C ASP A 36 3.38 25.30 -20.19
N TRP A 37 2.57 25.09 -21.23
CA TRP A 37 1.21 25.62 -21.31
C TRP A 37 0.35 25.22 -20.10
N ALA A 38 0.38 23.96 -19.68
CA ALA A 38 -0.40 23.51 -18.54
C ALA A 38 0.04 24.17 -17.22
N ARG A 39 1.34 24.39 -17.02
CA ARG A 39 1.89 25.14 -15.89
C ARG A 39 1.44 26.59 -15.88
N ASP A 40 1.60 27.25 -17.02
CA ASP A 40 1.26 28.67 -17.17
C ASP A 40 -0.24 28.89 -16.97
N TRP A 41 -1.07 28.03 -17.59
CA TRP A 41 -2.51 28.08 -17.39
C TRP A 41 -2.87 27.94 -15.91
N TYR A 42 -2.25 26.96 -15.21
CA TYR A 42 -2.55 26.74 -13.80
C TYR A 42 -2.04 27.86 -12.91
N ALA A 43 -0.86 28.38 -13.16
CA ALA A 43 -0.31 29.51 -12.42
C ALA A 43 -1.22 30.74 -12.49
N GLU A 44 -1.86 30.97 -13.64
CA GLU A 44 -2.74 32.12 -13.88
C GLU A 44 -4.15 31.88 -13.28
N ARG A 45 -4.72 30.69 -13.46
CA ARG A 45 -6.14 30.40 -13.23
C ARG A 45 -6.45 29.45 -12.12
N GLY A 46 -5.50 28.63 -11.69
CA GLY A 46 -5.67 27.70 -10.60
C GLY A 46 -5.98 28.39 -9.28
N ARG A 47 -6.86 27.81 -8.49
CA ARG A 47 -7.25 28.31 -7.15
C ARG A 47 -7.11 27.18 -6.12
N PRO A 48 -5.85 26.77 -5.84
CA PRO A 48 -5.59 25.73 -4.84
C PRO A 48 -5.93 26.21 -3.43
N TRP A 49 -6.24 25.24 -2.57
CA TRP A 49 -6.39 25.51 -1.16
C TRP A 49 -6.02 24.28 -0.31
N ILE A 50 -5.64 24.53 0.94
CA ILE A 50 -5.38 23.51 1.97
C ILE A 50 -6.20 23.86 3.21
N PHE A 51 -6.81 22.85 3.81
CA PHE A 51 -7.45 22.92 5.13
C PHE A 51 -6.97 21.77 5.99
N ALA A 52 -6.73 22.03 7.29
CA ALA A 52 -6.48 20.97 8.24
C ALA A 52 -6.96 21.38 9.62
N ARG A 53 -7.56 20.43 10.33
CA ARG A 53 -7.97 20.56 11.72
C ARG A 53 -7.59 19.32 12.51
N GLU A 54 -7.26 19.48 13.77
CA GLU A 54 -7.12 18.38 14.70
C GLU A 54 -8.50 17.87 15.12
N ALA A 55 -8.65 16.55 15.22
CA ALA A 55 -9.85 15.95 15.76
C ALA A 55 -9.93 16.20 17.27
N ALA A 56 -11.17 16.34 17.79
CA ALA A 56 -11.38 16.53 19.21
C ALA A 56 -11.22 15.22 20.02
N SER A 57 -11.46 14.07 19.36
CA SER A 57 -11.31 12.77 19.98
C SER A 57 -10.83 11.71 18.98
N LEU A 58 -10.07 10.75 19.49
CA LEU A 58 -9.61 9.56 18.77
C LEU A 58 -9.73 8.35 19.70
N GLU A 59 -10.51 7.36 19.29
CA GLU A 59 -10.55 6.05 19.94
C GLU A 59 -10.19 4.98 18.91
N ILE A 60 -9.32 4.04 19.29
CA ILE A 60 -8.85 2.98 18.41
C ILE A 60 -9.23 1.64 19.02
N SER A 61 -10.05 0.87 18.33
CA SER A 61 -10.36 -0.51 18.64
C SER A 61 -9.89 -1.42 17.49
N ASP A 62 -9.86 -2.73 17.70
CA ASP A 62 -9.21 -3.73 16.81
C ASP A 62 -9.41 -3.52 15.31
N SER A 63 -10.58 -3.07 14.87
CA SER A 63 -10.89 -2.87 13.44
C SER A 63 -11.58 -1.54 13.14
N THR A 64 -11.86 -0.72 14.16
CA THR A 64 -12.65 0.50 14.03
C THR A 64 -11.93 1.68 14.67
N LEU A 65 -11.94 2.80 13.99
CA LEU A 65 -11.47 4.09 14.48
C LEU A 65 -12.69 4.96 14.73
N LEU A 66 -12.80 5.52 15.93
CA LEU A 66 -13.76 6.58 16.20
C LEU A 66 -13.01 7.92 16.16
N ILE A 67 -13.33 8.74 15.19
CA ILE A 67 -12.78 10.09 15.04
C ILE A 67 -13.94 11.06 15.28
N ASP A 68 -13.85 11.87 16.31
CA ASP A 68 -14.95 12.75 16.75
C ASP A 68 -16.28 11.99 16.90
N GLY A 69 -16.23 10.75 17.41
CA GLY A 69 -17.40 9.89 17.58
C GLY A 69 -17.93 9.24 16.29
N VAL A 70 -17.33 9.52 15.12
CA VAL A 70 -17.74 8.93 13.84
C VAL A 70 -16.87 7.69 13.54
N PRO A 71 -17.50 6.51 13.26
CA PRO A 71 -16.79 5.28 13.04
C PRO A 71 -16.23 5.18 11.61
N PHE A 72 -14.95 4.75 11.52
CA PHE A 72 -14.25 4.43 10.27
C PHE A 72 -13.65 3.02 10.35
N ALA A 73 -13.79 2.26 9.28
CA ALA A 73 -13.18 0.94 9.14
C ALA A 73 -11.93 1.06 8.27
N SER A 74 -10.76 1.06 8.90
CA SER A 74 -9.46 1.05 8.21
C SER A 74 -8.43 0.32 9.07
N GLY A 75 -8.29 -0.98 8.82
CA GLY A 75 -7.37 -1.82 9.59
C GLY A 75 -5.94 -1.30 9.55
N ARG A 76 -5.46 -0.87 8.37
CA ARG A 76 -4.10 -0.36 8.23
C ARG A 76 -3.85 0.96 8.95
N LEU A 77 -4.79 1.90 8.87
CA LEU A 77 -4.67 3.16 9.61
C LEU A 77 -4.71 2.90 11.12
N GLY A 78 -5.64 2.05 11.59
CA GLY A 78 -5.75 1.66 13.00
C GLY A 78 -4.46 1.05 13.52
N LEU A 79 -3.88 0.08 12.80
CA LEU A 79 -2.60 -0.53 13.16
C LEU A 79 -1.45 0.49 13.19
N THR A 80 -1.41 1.42 12.23
CA THR A 80 -0.37 2.45 12.18
C THR A 80 -0.48 3.41 13.36
N LEU A 81 -1.69 3.87 13.67
CA LEU A 81 -1.95 4.76 14.80
C LEU A 81 -1.64 4.08 16.15
N SER A 82 -2.10 2.83 16.31
CA SER A 82 -1.84 2.04 17.54
C SER A 82 -0.35 1.77 17.74
N ALA A 83 0.35 1.33 16.70
CA ALA A 83 1.79 1.03 16.78
C ALA A 83 2.64 2.26 17.13
N ALA A 84 2.22 3.43 16.68
CA ALA A 84 2.85 4.71 17.00
C ALA A 84 2.31 5.35 18.28
N GLN A 85 1.37 4.71 18.98
CA GLN A 85 0.69 5.26 20.15
C GLN A 85 0.16 6.68 19.88
N ALA A 86 -0.49 6.85 18.72
CA ALA A 86 -1.08 8.12 18.35
C ALA A 86 -2.17 8.51 19.36
N HIS A 87 -2.12 9.75 19.85
CA HIS A 87 -3.08 10.27 20.80
C HIS A 87 -4.15 11.14 20.14
N SER A 88 -3.91 11.59 18.91
CA SER A 88 -4.83 12.41 18.12
C SER A 88 -4.58 12.20 16.63
N VAL A 89 -5.48 12.73 15.81
CA VAL A 89 -5.32 12.80 14.35
C VAL A 89 -5.63 14.19 13.84
N VAL A 90 -4.99 14.56 12.74
CA VAL A 90 -5.33 15.76 11.96
C VAL A 90 -6.04 15.32 10.69
N LEU A 91 -7.23 15.86 10.50
CA LEU A 91 -8.02 15.72 9.29
C LEU A 91 -7.60 16.82 8.32
N ALA A 92 -7.26 16.46 7.10
CA ALA A 92 -6.83 17.42 6.09
C ALA A 92 -7.62 17.26 4.79
N ALA A 93 -7.90 18.39 4.16
CA ALA A 93 -8.51 18.47 2.83
C ALA A 93 -7.69 19.41 1.98
N MET A 94 -7.47 19.04 0.73
CA MET A 94 -6.75 19.86 -0.24
C MET A 94 -7.36 19.70 -1.62
N SER A 95 -7.31 20.77 -2.41
CA SER A 95 -7.82 20.78 -3.77
C SER A 95 -6.95 21.63 -4.66
N ALA A 96 -6.79 21.19 -5.91
CA ALA A 96 -6.18 21.97 -6.97
C ALA A 96 -7.10 23.07 -7.53
N GLY A 97 -8.35 23.16 -7.04
CA GLY A 97 -9.37 24.12 -7.47
C GLY A 97 -10.38 23.54 -8.47
N ALA A 98 -11.58 24.12 -8.48
CA ALA A 98 -12.65 23.74 -9.38
C ALA A 98 -12.39 24.18 -10.83
N GLU A 99 -11.66 25.26 -11.02
CA GLU A 99 -11.32 25.85 -12.31
C GLU A 99 -10.59 24.86 -13.23
N LEU A 100 -9.74 24.01 -12.62
CA LEU A 100 -9.04 22.98 -13.35
C LEU A 100 -10.00 21.90 -13.90
N GLU A 101 -10.99 21.48 -13.12
CA GLU A 101 -11.99 20.51 -13.57
C GLU A 101 -12.88 21.11 -14.68
N GLU A 102 -13.24 22.38 -14.58
CA GLU A 102 -14.01 23.09 -15.59
C GLU A 102 -13.25 23.19 -16.91
N GLU A 103 -11.98 23.57 -16.86
CA GLU A 103 -11.15 23.68 -18.07
C GLU A 103 -10.85 22.32 -18.69
N THR A 104 -10.54 21.29 -17.91
CA THR A 104 -10.31 19.97 -18.47
C THR A 104 -11.58 19.42 -19.14
N ARG A 105 -12.77 19.69 -18.60
CA ARG A 105 -14.04 19.35 -19.24
C ARG A 105 -14.21 20.11 -20.56
N ARG A 106 -13.96 21.42 -20.56
CA ARG A 106 -14.04 22.28 -21.77
C ARG A 106 -13.07 21.82 -22.88
N LEU A 107 -11.86 21.43 -22.51
CA LEU A 107 -10.87 20.90 -23.46
C LEU A 107 -11.32 19.57 -24.07
N TRP A 108 -11.91 18.70 -23.27
CA TRP A 108 -12.46 17.45 -23.76
C TRP A 108 -13.61 17.64 -24.74
N GLU A 109 -14.56 18.53 -24.41
CA GLU A 109 -15.69 18.90 -25.27
C GLU A 109 -15.24 19.60 -26.55
N ALA A 110 -14.11 20.30 -26.52
CA ALA A 110 -13.51 20.94 -27.68
C ALA A 110 -12.58 20.05 -28.52
N GLU A 111 -12.57 18.73 -28.26
CA GLU A 111 -11.73 17.75 -28.95
C GLU A 111 -10.23 18.09 -28.92
N ARG A 112 -9.75 18.57 -27.76
CA ARG A 112 -8.33 18.88 -27.50
C ARG A 112 -7.72 17.88 -26.48
N PRO A 113 -7.55 16.62 -26.87
CA PRO A 113 -7.15 15.56 -25.92
C PRO A 113 -5.73 15.75 -25.37
N ASP A 114 -4.82 16.33 -26.13
CA ASP A 114 -3.44 16.54 -25.69
C ASP A 114 -3.39 17.56 -24.53
N GLU A 115 -4.03 18.71 -24.72
CA GLU A 115 -4.11 19.75 -23.68
C GLU A 115 -4.89 19.26 -22.46
N TYR A 116 -5.99 18.53 -22.70
CA TYR A 116 -6.73 17.86 -21.63
C TYR A 116 -5.80 16.97 -20.81
N PHE A 117 -5.05 16.08 -21.46
CA PHE A 117 -4.19 15.12 -20.77
C PHE A 117 -3.10 15.82 -19.94
N PHE A 118 -2.39 16.77 -20.53
CA PHE A 118 -1.32 17.47 -19.85
C PHE A 118 -1.84 18.29 -18.65
N LEU A 119 -2.94 18.99 -18.78
CA LEU A 119 -3.53 19.77 -17.69
C LEU A 119 -4.10 18.85 -16.59
N GLU A 120 -4.73 17.75 -16.97
CA GLU A 120 -5.28 16.75 -16.06
C GLU A 120 -4.18 16.11 -15.20
N VAL A 121 -3.05 15.77 -15.81
CA VAL A 121 -1.88 15.22 -15.10
C VAL A 121 -1.21 16.28 -14.23
N PHE A 122 -1.12 17.53 -14.71
CA PHE A 122 -0.59 18.61 -13.89
C PHE A 122 -1.41 18.82 -12.62
N GLY A 123 -2.74 18.78 -12.71
CA GLY A 123 -3.62 18.83 -11.54
C GLY A 123 -3.36 17.71 -10.52
N SER A 124 -3.01 16.51 -10.97
CA SER A 124 -2.60 15.44 -10.08
C SER A 124 -1.29 15.76 -9.36
N ALA A 125 -0.30 16.33 -10.08
CA ALA A 125 0.95 16.77 -9.49
C ALA A 125 0.74 17.88 -8.46
N VAL A 126 -0.21 18.78 -8.71
CA VAL A 126 -0.58 19.83 -7.75
C VAL A 126 -1.15 19.23 -6.46
N VAL A 127 -2.09 18.28 -6.52
CA VAL A 127 -2.66 17.64 -5.32
C VAL A 127 -1.57 16.93 -4.50
N GLU A 128 -0.66 16.23 -5.16
CA GLU A 128 0.49 15.60 -4.50
C GLU A 128 1.36 16.65 -3.79
N HIS A 129 1.67 17.76 -4.47
CA HIS A 129 2.43 18.86 -3.90
C HIS A 129 1.72 19.48 -2.68
N LEU A 130 0.39 19.72 -2.77
CA LEU A 130 -0.40 20.26 -1.66
C LEU A 130 -0.41 19.31 -0.45
N THR A 131 -0.49 18.00 -0.69
CA THR A 131 -0.44 16.98 0.36
C THR A 131 0.92 16.99 1.08
N MET A 132 2.01 17.09 0.32
CA MET A 132 3.36 17.21 0.90
C MET A 132 3.51 18.51 1.69
N THR A 133 3.01 19.62 1.17
CA THR A 133 3.04 20.92 1.82
C THR A 133 2.25 20.91 3.13
N ALA A 134 1.06 20.31 3.14
CA ALA A 134 0.28 20.13 4.36
C ALA A 134 1.04 19.29 5.39
N GLY A 135 1.60 18.15 4.98
CA GLY A 135 2.41 17.29 5.84
C GLY A 135 3.63 18.00 6.42
N ALA A 136 4.38 18.77 5.62
CA ALA A 136 5.53 19.54 6.08
C ALA A 136 5.15 20.58 7.15
N ARG A 137 4.08 21.34 6.90
CA ARG A 137 3.58 22.34 7.86
C ARG A 137 3.09 21.71 9.17
N LEU A 138 2.43 20.55 9.08
CA LEU A 138 2.02 19.79 10.26
C LEU A 138 3.24 19.27 11.04
N CYS A 139 4.29 18.77 10.37
CA CYS A 139 5.53 18.38 11.02
C CYS A 139 6.17 19.56 11.77
N ASP A 140 6.30 20.72 11.14
CA ASP A 140 6.89 21.92 11.78
C ASP A 140 6.07 22.37 13.00
N GLN A 141 4.75 22.23 12.94
CA GLN A 141 3.88 22.57 14.07
C GLN A 141 4.01 21.54 15.20
N ALA A 142 3.98 20.26 14.87
CA ALA A 142 4.07 19.17 15.84
C ALA A 142 5.42 19.17 16.57
N GLU A 143 6.53 19.38 15.85
CA GLU A 143 7.88 19.45 16.43
C GLU A 143 8.03 20.57 17.46
N ARG A 144 7.43 21.73 17.21
CA ARG A 144 7.43 22.83 18.21
C ARG A 144 6.71 22.46 19.49
N GLN A 145 5.88 21.43 19.46
CA GLN A 145 5.12 20.89 20.60
C GLN A 145 5.69 19.57 21.13
N GLY A 146 6.87 19.15 20.65
CA GLY A 146 7.51 17.89 21.06
C GLY A 146 6.75 16.66 20.56
N MET A 147 6.04 16.77 19.43
CA MET A 147 5.27 15.71 18.81
C MET A 147 5.80 15.37 17.42
N ALA A 148 5.36 14.25 16.87
CA ALA A 148 5.63 13.84 15.51
C ALA A 148 4.32 13.53 14.76
N VAL A 149 4.37 13.69 13.43
CA VAL A 149 3.27 13.43 12.51
C VAL A 149 3.52 12.13 11.77
N LEU A 150 2.51 11.26 11.75
CA LEU A 150 2.53 10.02 10.97
C LEU A 150 2.16 10.29 9.51
N PRO A 151 2.62 9.46 8.57
CA PRO A 151 2.22 9.55 7.17
C PRO A 151 0.70 9.56 7.01
N HIS A 152 0.21 10.39 6.10
CA HIS A 152 -1.21 10.47 5.82
C HIS A 152 -1.77 9.15 5.27
N TYR A 153 -3.03 8.93 5.55
CA TYR A 153 -3.83 7.86 4.98
C TYR A 153 -5.19 8.41 4.54
N SER A 154 -5.72 7.87 3.44
CA SER A 154 -6.91 8.43 2.78
C SER A 154 -7.91 7.34 2.42
N PRO A 155 -9.23 7.63 2.45
CA PRO A 155 -10.22 6.75 1.84
C PRO A 155 -9.87 6.46 0.37
N GLY A 156 -10.09 5.23 -0.07
CA GLY A 156 -9.63 4.74 -1.38
C GLY A 156 -8.21 4.16 -1.37
N TYR A 157 -7.42 4.33 -0.31
CA TYR A 157 -6.19 3.60 -0.11
C TYR A 157 -6.50 2.17 0.35
N ARG A 158 -5.50 1.30 0.27
CA ARG A 158 -5.65 -0.11 0.67
C ARG A 158 -6.26 -0.24 2.08
N GLU A 159 -7.28 -1.10 2.23
CA GLU A 159 -7.98 -1.34 3.50
C GLU A 159 -8.75 -0.12 4.05
N TRP A 160 -9.05 0.87 3.22
CA TRP A 160 -9.97 1.94 3.57
C TRP A 160 -10.92 2.23 2.41
N ASP A 161 -12.16 1.80 2.54
CA ASP A 161 -13.17 1.94 1.51
C ASP A 161 -13.45 3.42 1.19
N ILE A 162 -13.45 3.75 -0.10
CA ILE A 162 -13.75 5.08 -0.61
C ILE A 162 -15.18 5.53 -0.24
N ALA A 163 -16.09 4.59 -0.03
CA ALA A 163 -17.46 4.87 0.42
C ALA A 163 -17.52 5.55 1.80
N GLN A 164 -16.43 5.57 2.56
CA GLN A 164 -16.34 6.30 3.84
C GLN A 164 -15.89 7.77 3.67
N GLN A 165 -15.54 8.17 2.45
CA GLN A 165 -15.09 9.54 2.16
C GLN A 165 -16.14 10.63 2.49
N PRO A 166 -17.45 10.44 2.25
CA PRO A 166 -18.47 11.40 2.67
C PRO A 166 -18.46 11.68 4.18
N ARG A 167 -18.34 10.65 5.00
CA ARG A 167 -18.29 10.79 6.48
C ARG A 167 -17.05 11.59 6.92
N LEU A 168 -15.91 11.37 6.25
CA LEU A 168 -14.69 12.12 6.54
C LEU A 168 -14.85 13.58 6.13
N LEU A 169 -15.51 13.84 4.98
CA LEU A 169 -15.80 15.20 4.53
C LEU A 169 -16.72 15.95 5.51
N ASP A 170 -17.75 15.28 6.02
CA ASP A 170 -18.70 15.87 6.99
C ASP A 170 -18.00 16.33 8.27
N LEU A 171 -16.95 15.61 8.68
CA LEU A 171 -16.12 16.00 9.83
C LEU A 171 -15.26 17.25 9.58
N MET A 172 -15.01 17.64 8.33
CA MET A 172 -14.14 18.79 8.04
C MET A 172 -14.77 20.12 8.45
N GLY A 173 -16.11 20.22 8.45
CA GLY A 173 -16.79 21.49 8.65
C GLY A 173 -16.65 22.45 7.47
N ALA A 174 -16.54 23.75 7.74
CA ALA A 174 -16.43 24.78 6.70
C ALA A 174 -15.05 24.77 6.02
N LEU A 175 -15.03 24.48 4.74
CA LEU A 175 -13.81 24.46 3.92
C LEU A 175 -13.53 25.81 3.24
N PRO A 176 -12.26 26.08 2.87
CA PRO A 176 -11.87 27.32 2.17
C PRO A 176 -12.41 27.43 0.74
N GLY A 177 -12.71 26.32 0.11
CA GLY A 177 -13.20 26.21 -1.26
C GLY A 177 -14.19 25.05 -1.44
N PRO A 178 -14.76 24.90 -2.64
CA PRO A 178 -15.76 23.86 -2.90
C PRO A 178 -15.15 22.47 -2.83
N LEU A 179 -15.83 21.58 -2.13
CA LEU A 179 -15.54 20.14 -2.12
C LEU A 179 -16.82 19.39 -1.78
N ALA A 180 -17.12 18.37 -2.56
CA ALA A 180 -18.25 17.49 -2.38
C ALA A 180 -17.86 16.04 -2.71
N THR A 181 -18.67 15.10 -2.29
CA THR A 181 -18.56 13.69 -2.69
C THR A 181 -19.67 13.33 -3.67
N LEU A 182 -19.32 12.51 -4.65
CA LEU A 182 -20.28 11.86 -5.54
C LEU A 182 -20.86 10.61 -4.88
N GLU A 183 -21.90 10.01 -5.45
CA GLU A 183 -22.47 8.74 -4.98
C GLU A 183 -21.44 7.60 -4.96
N SER A 184 -20.47 7.63 -5.87
CA SER A 184 -19.35 6.69 -5.89
C SER A 184 -18.33 6.87 -4.74
N GLY A 185 -18.48 7.90 -3.92
CA GLY A 185 -17.50 8.33 -2.93
C GLY A 185 -16.36 9.19 -3.50
N ALA A 186 -16.24 9.34 -4.82
CA ALA A 186 -15.21 10.20 -5.41
C ALA A 186 -15.42 11.69 -5.07
N LEU A 187 -14.34 12.44 -4.99
CA LEU A 187 -14.39 13.88 -4.71
C LEU A 187 -14.68 14.70 -5.96
N ARG A 188 -15.37 15.81 -5.75
CA ARG A 188 -15.56 16.85 -6.73
C ARG A 188 -15.21 18.23 -6.12
N PRO A 189 -14.28 19.01 -6.65
CA PRO A 189 -13.46 18.74 -7.85
C PRO A 189 -12.62 17.47 -7.74
N LYS A 190 -12.44 16.75 -8.87
CA LYS A 190 -11.73 15.45 -8.90
C LYS A 190 -10.25 15.53 -8.51
N LYS A 191 -9.62 16.69 -8.68
CA LYS A 191 -8.25 16.96 -8.23
C LYS A 191 -8.27 17.50 -6.80
N SER A 192 -8.76 16.65 -5.89
CA SER A 192 -8.84 16.93 -4.47
C SER A 192 -8.49 15.67 -3.67
N GLN A 193 -8.10 15.84 -2.41
CA GLN A 193 -7.80 14.75 -1.51
C GLN A 193 -8.28 15.05 -0.10
N LEU A 194 -8.86 14.05 0.57
CA LEU A 194 -9.03 14.01 2.01
C LEU A 194 -7.97 13.09 2.60
N ALA A 195 -7.39 13.46 3.73
CA ALA A 195 -6.36 12.70 4.38
C ALA A 195 -6.45 12.77 5.91
N VAL A 196 -5.97 11.74 6.57
CA VAL A 196 -5.82 11.67 8.02
C VAL A 196 -4.35 11.49 8.35
N PHE A 197 -3.79 12.38 9.18
CA PHE A 197 -2.44 12.31 9.72
C PHE A 197 -2.52 11.95 11.20
N GLY A 198 -1.77 10.98 11.67
CA GLY A 198 -1.67 10.70 13.10
C GLY A 198 -0.73 11.66 13.81
N LEU A 199 -1.00 11.97 15.08
CA LEU A 199 -0.13 12.71 15.98
C LEU A 199 0.31 11.83 17.14
N THR A 200 1.61 11.83 17.44
CA THR A 200 2.17 11.09 18.59
C THR A 200 3.22 11.87 19.33
N ARG A 201 3.32 11.61 20.63
CA ARG A 201 4.39 12.13 21.49
C ARG A 201 5.63 11.22 21.55
N HIS A 202 5.53 10.03 20.96
CA HIS A 202 6.61 9.05 20.89
C HIS A 202 7.47 9.32 19.65
N THR A 203 8.42 10.24 19.76
CA THR A 203 9.23 10.76 18.64
C THR A 203 10.48 9.95 18.34
N GLU A 204 10.97 9.13 19.29
CA GLU A 204 12.30 8.50 19.25
C GLU A 204 12.52 7.54 18.07
N LYS A 205 11.45 7.00 17.50
CA LYS A 205 11.50 5.99 16.43
C LYS A 205 10.94 6.49 15.11
N LEU A 206 10.56 7.77 15.03
CA LEU A 206 9.89 8.31 13.86
C LEU A 206 10.83 9.21 13.05
N ARG A 207 10.76 9.05 11.72
CA ARG A 207 11.42 9.96 10.78
C ARG A 207 10.46 11.08 10.42
N ARG A 208 10.98 12.26 10.12
CA ARG A 208 10.18 13.35 9.56
C ARG A 208 9.50 12.91 8.26
N LEU A 209 8.27 13.38 8.02
CA LEU A 209 7.54 13.07 6.78
C LEU A 209 8.31 13.51 5.54
N THR A 210 9.04 14.60 5.62
CA THR A 210 9.92 15.09 4.53
C THR A 210 11.08 14.15 4.21
N GLN A 211 11.46 13.27 5.14
CA GLN A 211 12.50 12.26 4.96
C GLN A 211 11.94 10.89 4.51
N LEU A 212 10.61 10.76 4.51
CA LEU A 212 9.94 9.53 4.10
C LEU A 212 9.61 9.61 2.61
N VAL A 213 10.06 8.62 1.87
CA VAL A 213 9.56 8.37 0.53
C VAL A 213 8.40 7.36 0.66
N PRO A 214 7.14 7.79 0.49
CA PRO A 214 5.97 6.91 0.69
C PRO A 214 6.07 5.59 -0.07
N CYS A 215 6.75 5.62 -1.22
CA CYS A 215 6.97 4.46 -2.07
C CYS A 215 7.97 3.43 -1.54
N GLU A 216 8.80 3.78 -0.56
CA GLU A 216 9.79 2.84 -0.01
C GLU A 216 9.15 1.64 0.70
N ASN A 217 7.97 1.85 1.26
CA ASN A 217 7.21 0.84 1.98
C ASN A 217 5.91 0.42 1.28
N CYS A 218 5.68 0.91 0.06
CA CYS A 218 4.47 0.64 -0.68
C CYS A 218 4.57 -0.72 -1.39
N SER A 219 3.57 -1.57 -1.18
CA SER A 219 3.49 -2.91 -1.77
C SER A 219 2.95 -2.93 -3.21
N LEU A 220 2.50 -1.80 -3.75
CA LEU A 220 1.97 -1.73 -5.11
C LEU A 220 3.11 -1.67 -6.12
N ALA A 221 3.38 -2.77 -6.82
CA ALA A 221 4.48 -2.87 -7.77
C ALA A 221 4.28 -1.98 -9.01
N SER A 222 3.11 -2.04 -9.61
CA SER A 222 2.74 -1.28 -10.82
C SER A 222 2.01 0.01 -10.46
N CYS A 223 2.71 0.98 -9.89
CA CYS A 223 2.11 2.27 -9.56
C CYS A 223 2.70 3.37 -10.45
N GLN A 224 1.86 4.01 -11.26
CA GLN A 224 2.27 5.16 -12.09
C GLN A 224 2.70 6.37 -11.24
N TYR A 225 2.25 6.45 -9.99
CA TYR A 225 2.60 7.53 -9.05
C TYR A 225 3.85 7.23 -8.21
N ARG A 226 4.55 6.12 -8.48
CA ARG A 226 5.70 5.70 -7.67
C ARG A 226 6.89 6.65 -7.80
N ARG A 227 7.36 7.19 -6.67
CA ARG A 227 8.50 8.10 -6.56
C ARG A 227 9.85 7.43 -6.33
N ALA A 228 9.84 6.22 -5.77
CA ALA A 228 11.04 5.41 -5.58
C ALA A 228 10.93 4.10 -6.35
N PRO A 229 12.04 3.50 -6.81
CA PRO A 229 12.01 2.18 -7.42
C PRO A 229 11.28 1.20 -6.51
N TYR A 230 10.46 0.33 -7.09
CA TYR A 230 9.90 -0.79 -6.36
C TYR A 230 11.07 -1.64 -5.87
N ARG A 231 11.33 -1.56 -4.59
CA ARG A 231 12.31 -2.43 -3.97
C ARG A 231 11.59 -3.74 -3.72
N HIS A 232 11.83 -4.70 -4.60
CA HIS A 232 11.37 -6.07 -4.39
C HIS A 232 11.65 -6.49 -2.96
N ALA A 233 10.80 -7.33 -2.42
CA ALA A 233 10.93 -7.92 -1.11
C ALA A 233 12.35 -8.46 -0.77
N GLU A 234 13.18 -8.72 -1.76
CA GLU A 234 14.59 -9.09 -1.58
C GLU A 234 15.37 -8.18 -0.65
N THR A 235 15.13 -6.86 -0.69
CA THR A 235 15.86 -5.91 0.18
C THR A 235 15.31 -5.91 1.61
N ARG A 236 14.02 -6.14 1.78
CA ARG A 236 13.40 -6.32 3.12
C ARG A 236 13.74 -7.67 3.73
N TYR A 237 13.81 -8.71 2.91
CA TYR A 237 14.21 -10.05 3.34
C TYR A 237 15.67 -10.08 3.81
N ARG A 238 16.59 -9.44 3.11
CA ARG A 238 18.00 -9.41 3.50
C ARG A 238 18.27 -8.70 4.82
N THR A 239 17.52 -7.67 5.18
CA THR A 239 17.70 -6.95 6.44
C THR A 239 17.02 -7.62 7.64
N ASN A 240 15.96 -8.42 7.41
CA ASN A 240 15.23 -9.12 8.48
C ASN A 240 15.33 -10.66 8.38
N THR A 241 16.13 -11.18 7.47
CA THR A 241 16.19 -12.61 7.14
C THR A 241 16.43 -13.49 8.38
N ARG A 242 17.35 -13.12 9.26
CA ARG A 242 17.67 -13.92 10.45
C ARG A 242 16.55 -13.95 11.50
N ALA A 243 15.82 -12.86 11.67
CA ALA A 243 14.69 -12.82 12.61
C ALA A 243 13.49 -13.56 12.05
N LEU A 244 13.21 -13.40 10.76
CA LEU A 244 12.13 -14.08 10.05
C LEU A 244 12.42 -15.59 9.92
N GLN A 245 13.66 -15.97 9.63
CA GLN A 245 14.09 -17.38 9.58
C GLN A 245 14.01 -18.05 10.94
N ARG A 246 14.41 -17.37 12.02
CA ARG A 246 14.21 -17.89 13.38
C ARG A 246 12.74 -18.05 13.71
N TRP A 247 11.93 -17.05 13.45
CA TRP A 247 10.50 -17.10 13.66
C TRP A 247 9.84 -18.24 12.86
N ALA A 248 10.26 -18.43 11.61
CA ALA A 248 9.74 -19.47 10.75
C ALA A 248 10.25 -20.87 11.16
N ALA A 249 11.50 -20.99 11.61
CA ALA A 249 12.07 -22.24 12.09
C ALA A 249 11.38 -22.77 13.35
N GLU A 250 10.90 -21.89 14.23
CA GLU A 250 10.11 -22.26 15.42
C GLU A 250 8.75 -22.88 15.05
N ARG A 251 8.26 -22.66 13.82
CA ARG A 251 6.97 -23.14 13.31
C ARG A 251 7.11 -24.28 12.31
N LEU A 252 8.35 -24.69 12.06
CA LEU A 252 8.69 -25.75 11.13
C LEU A 252 8.88 -27.06 11.89
N THR A 253 8.12 -28.08 11.51
CA THR A 253 8.34 -29.45 11.98
C THR A 253 8.92 -30.26 10.83
N LEU A 254 10.08 -30.90 11.07
CA LEU A 254 10.75 -31.78 10.12
C LEU A 254 10.67 -33.22 10.65
N THR A 255 10.12 -34.13 9.88
CA THR A 255 10.02 -35.53 10.20
C THR A 255 10.80 -36.34 9.16
N GLN A 256 11.82 -37.08 9.60
CA GLN A 256 12.60 -37.94 8.70
C GLN A 256 11.80 -39.17 8.33
N ARG A 257 11.91 -39.61 7.08
CA ARG A 257 11.26 -40.77 6.53
C ARG A 257 12.25 -41.89 6.31
N ASP A 258 11.75 -43.13 6.26
CA ASP A 258 12.56 -44.34 6.05
C ASP A 258 13.27 -44.40 4.68
N ASP A 259 12.72 -43.68 3.69
CA ASP A 259 13.30 -43.54 2.34
C ASP A 259 14.40 -42.45 2.22
N GLY A 260 14.82 -41.86 3.35
CA GLY A 260 15.80 -40.78 3.40
C GLY A 260 15.23 -39.41 3.04
N GLY A 261 13.95 -39.31 2.76
CA GLY A 261 13.22 -38.06 2.54
C GLY A 261 12.75 -37.38 3.80
N LEU A 262 12.07 -36.26 3.67
CA LEU A 262 11.55 -35.47 4.76
C LEU A 262 10.08 -35.10 4.54
N ASP A 263 9.27 -35.27 5.58
CA ASP A 263 7.98 -34.61 5.67
C ASP A 263 8.13 -33.29 6.45
N VAL A 264 7.68 -32.20 5.87
CA VAL A 264 7.80 -30.86 6.41
C VAL A 264 6.42 -30.31 6.66
N LEU A 265 6.16 -29.86 7.89
CA LEU A 265 4.97 -29.16 8.29
C LEU A 265 5.36 -27.74 8.74
N PHE A 266 4.77 -26.75 8.12
CA PHE A 266 4.95 -25.34 8.48
C PHE A 266 3.60 -24.71 8.82
N ARG A 267 3.48 -24.15 10.02
CA ARG A 267 2.28 -23.44 10.48
C ARG A 267 2.49 -21.96 10.39
N TYR A 268 1.62 -21.28 9.67
CA TYR A 268 1.67 -19.83 9.50
C TYR A 268 0.41 -19.16 10.04
N GLU A 269 0.59 -18.39 11.09
CA GLU A 269 -0.46 -17.55 11.65
C GLU A 269 -0.26 -16.11 11.19
N GLY A 270 -0.96 -15.62 10.22
CA GLY A 270 -0.75 -14.20 10.10
C GLY A 270 -0.91 -13.50 8.79
N THR A 271 -1.52 -14.12 7.80
CA THR A 271 -1.99 -13.32 6.68
C THR A 271 -3.40 -12.84 6.97
N THR A 272 -3.57 -11.53 7.04
CA THR A 272 -4.91 -10.96 7.07
C THR A 272 -5.52 -11.09 5.68
N CYS A 273 -6.66 -11.74 5.57
CA CYS A 273 -7.42 -11.80 4.34
C CYS A 273 -7.92 -10.40 3.98
N MET A 274 -7.62 -9.94 2.77
CA MET A 274 -8.01 -8.60 2.32
C MET A 274 -9.52 -8.43 2.16
N ASN A 275 -10.23 -9.53 1.86
CA ASN A 275 -11.67 -9.51 1.67
C ASN A 275 -12.45 -9.56 3.00
N THR A 276 -11.86 -10.15 4.04
CA THR A 276 -12.56 -10.39 5.32
C THR A 276 -11.93 -9.66 6.50
N GLY A 277 -10.71 -9.16 6.37
CA GLY A 277 -9.94 -8.55 7.48
C GLY A 277 -9.47 -9.55 8.54
N GLN A 278 -9.77 -10.84 8.39
CA GLN A 278 -9.43 -11.86 9.37
C GLN A 278 -8.03 -12.45 9.12
N ARG A 279 -7.34 -12.83 10.20
CA ARG A 279 -6.13 -13.64 10.12
C ARG A 279 -6.50 -15.08 9.81
N LEU A 280 -5.87 -15.62 8.79
CA LEU A 280 -6.10 -16.99 8.35
C LEU A 280 -4.88 -17.84 8.69
N PRO A 281 -4.97 -18.77 9.64
CA PRO A 281 -3.91 -19.73 9.92
C PRO A 281 -3.87 -20.81 8.84
N PHE A 282 -2.66 -21.09 8.33
CA PHE A 282 -2.43 -22.10 7.31
C PHE A 282 -1.43 -23.12 7.76
N GLU A 283 -1.61 -24.35 7.29
CA GLU A 283 -0.59 -25.40 7.31
C GLU A 283 -0.07 -25.66 5.90
N TYR A 284 1.26 -25.62 5.77
CA TYR A 284 1.94 -26.04 4.55
C TYR A 284 2.58 -27.38 4.81
N ARG A 285 2.24 -28.36 3.99
CA ARG A 285 2.82 -29.69 4.02
C ARG A 285 3.66 -29.87 2.76
N VAL A 286 4.94 -30.18 2.94
CA VAL A 286 5.85 -30.41 1.83
C VAL A 286 6.53 -31.75 2.08
N ARG A 287 6.46 -32.64 1.10
CA ARG A 287 7.20 -33.89 1.10
C ARG A 287 8.41 -33.75 0.20
N LEU A 288 9.58 -33.95 0.77
CA LEU A 288 10.85 -33.88 0.06
C LEU A 288 11.42 -35.30 -0.13
N GLY A 289 12.02 -35.54 -1.28
CA GLY A 289 12.81 -36.73 -1.52
C GLY A 289 14.16 -36.71 -0.80
N PRO A 290 15.01 -37.71 -1.02
CA PRO A 290 16.25 -37.88 -0.26
C PRO A 290 17.26 -36.76 -0.53
N ARG A 291 18.15 -36.55 0.44
CA ARG A 291 19.18 -35.52 0.46
C ARG A 291 20.14 -35.61 -0.72
N GLU A 292 20.53 -36.82 -1.07
CA GLU A 292 21.48 -37.12 -2.16
C GLU A 292 20.97 -36.66 -3.52
N ALA A 293 19.65 -36.57 -3.68
CA ALA A 293 18.99 -36.05 -4.88
C ALA A 293 18.68 -34.53 -4.82
N GLY A 294 19.20 -33.80 -3.82
CA GLY A 294 18.96 -32.37 -3.63
C GLY A 294 17.57 -32.04 -3.07
N PHE A 295 16.98 -32.94 -2.30
CA PHE A 295 15.65 -32.79 -1.73
C PHE A 295 14.57 -32.43 -2.77
N PRO A 296 14.34 -33.29 -3.79
CA PRO A 296 13.32 -33.00 -4.78
C PRO A 296 11.93 -32.91 -4.12
N ILE A 297 11.15 -31.91 -4.53
CA ILE A 297 9.79 -31.69 -4.04
C ILE A 297 8.89 -32.79 -4.61
N ARG A 298 8.41 -33.70 -3.77
CA ARG A 298 7.53 -34.81 -4.15
C ARG A 298 6.06 -34.48 -4.05
N GLU A 299 5.73 -33.69 -3.05
CA GLU A 299 4.38 -33.27 -2.78
C GLU A 299 4.44 -31.91 -2.05
N HIS A 300 3.51 -31.03 -2.32
CA HIS A 300 3.30 -29.83 -1.53
C HIS A 300 1.79 -29.54 -1.46
N GLN A 301 1.33 -29.15 -0.30
CA GLN A 301 -0.07 -28.90 -0.03
C GLN A 301 -0.21 -27.72 0.93
N CYS A 302 -1.17 -26.85 0.66
CA CYS A 302 -1.65 -25.83 1.59
C CYS A 302 -3.01 -26.24 2.10
N ALA A 303 -3.19 -26.23 3.41
CA ALA A 303 -4.46 -26.53 4.04
C ALA A 303 -4.75 -25.50 5.14
N PRO A 304 -6.02 -25.30 5.51
CA PRO A 304 -6.36 -24.58 6.73
C PRO A 304 -5.74 -25.25 7.94
N ALA A 305 -5.24 -24.48 8.90
CA ALA A 305 -4.80 -25.04 10.17
C ALA A 305 -6.03 -25.57 10.94
N PRO A 306 -5.92 -26.73 11.64
CA PRO A 306 -7.00 -27.24 12.45
C PRO A 306 -7.38 -26.26 13.57
N GLY A 307 -8.66 -26.06 13.80
CA GLY A 307 -9.16 -25.20 14.88
C GLY A 307 -10.47 -24.51 14.54
N ASP A 308 -10.41 -23.23 14.24
CA ASP A 308 -11.60 -22.46 13.92
C ASP A 308 -11.88 -22.52 12.39
N GLU A 309 -12.92 -23.29 12.00
CA GLU A 309 -13.32 -23.46 10.60
C GLU A 309 -14.25 -22.34 10.09
N SER A 310 -14.57 -21.35 10.92
CA SER A 310 -15.50 -20.27 10.55
C SER A 310 -15.03 -19.46 9.33
N TYR A 311 -13.72 -19.37 9.11
CA TYR A 311 -13.14 -18.70 7.96
C TYR A 311 -13.22 -19.49 6.65
N LEU A 312 -13.46 -20.80 6.69
CA LEU A 312 -13.65 -21.63 5.49
C LEU A 312 -14.83 -21.18 4.64
N GLN A 313 -15.80 -20.52 5.25
CA GLN A 313 -16.97 -19.98 4.54
C GLN A 313 -16.65 -18.75 3.69
N MET A 314 -15.52 -18.08 3.93
CA MET A 314 -15.22 -16.76 3.41
C MET A 314 -14.14 -16.72 2.32
N CYS A 315 -13.37 -17.79 2.14
CA CYS A 315 -12.31 -17.85 1.15
C CYS A 315 -12.51 -19.01 0.17
N GLU A 316 -12.81 -18.69 -1.08
CA GLU A 316 -13.03 -19.67 -2.14
C GLU A 316 -11.81 -20.57 -2.37
N TYR A 317 -10.60 -20.03 -2.27
CA TYR A 317 -9.34 -20.78 -2.42
C TYR A 317 -9.04 -21.73 -1.26
N ILE A 318 -9.54 -21.45 -0.07
CA ILE A 318 -9.38 -22.33 1.08
C ILE A 318 -10.42 -23.45 1.04
N ARG A 319 -11.60 -23.19 0.48
CA ARG A 319 -12.64 -24.20 0.30
C ARG A 319 -12.22 -25.28 -0.69
N ASP A 320 -11.41 -24.92 -1.67
CA ASP A 320 -10.97 -25.81 -2.73
C ASP A 320 -9.43 -25.75 -2.82
N PRO A 321 -8.72 -26.39 -1.87
CA PRO A 321 -7.28 -26.43 -1.89
C PRO A 321 -6.73 -27.20 -3.10
N GLU A 322 -7.46 -28.13 -3.68
CA GLU A 322 -7.06 -28.86 -4.88
C GLU A 322 -7.02 -27.92 -6.10
N ARG A 323 -8.02 -27.09 -6.26
CA ARG A 323 -8.03 -26.05 -7.29
C ARG A 323 -6.86 -25.07 -7.14
N LEU A 324 -6.62 -24.60 -5.92
CA LEU A 324 -5.47 -23.71 -5.64
C LEU A 324 -4.15 -24.37 -6.03
N MET A 325 -3.97 -25.65 -5.69
CA MET A 325 -2.77 -26.40 -6.03
C MET A 325 -2.64 -26.66 -7.52
N ALA A 326 -3.74 -26.91 -8.21
CA ALA A 326 -3.75 -27.06 -9.68
C ALA A 326 -3.37 -25.75 -10.41
N GLU A 327 -3.86 -24.61 -9.93
CA GLU A 327 -3.48 -23.30 -10.47
C GLU A 327 -1.98 -23.02 -10.27
N ILE A 328 -1.45 -23.27 -9.06
CA ILE A 328 -0.01 -23.12 -8.77
C ILE A 328 0.83 -24.04 -9.66
N ALA A 329 0.42 -25.29 -9.82
CA ALA A 329 1.13 -26.27 -10.63
C ALA A 329 1.12 -25.94 -12.12
N SER A 330 0.06 -25.31 -12.62
CA SER A 330 -0.03 -24.87 -14.02
C SER A 330 0.87 -23.69 -14.34
N GLU A 331 1.06 -22.77 -13.38
CA GLU A 331 1.91 -21.60 -13.53
C GLU A 331 3.39 -21.94 -13.36
N LYS A 332 3.74 -22.77 -12.35
CA LYS A 332 5.13 -23.13 -12.02
C LYS A 332 5.20 -24.56 -11.47
N PRO A 333 5.56 -25.55 -12.27
CA PRO A 333 5.67 -26.93 -11.81
C PRO A 333 6.82 -27.08 -10.83
N LEU A 334 6.51 -27.21 -9.55
CA LEU A 334 7.48 -27.43 -8.44
C LEU A 334 7.82 -28.91 -8.26
N LEU A 335 6.90 -29.80 -8.62
CA LEU A 335 7.06 -31.23 -8.40
C LEU A 335 8.24 -31.83 -9.18
N GLY A 336 9.02 -32.65 -8.52
CA GLY A 336 10.20 -33.30 -9.06
C GLY A 336 11.45 -32.42 -9.10
N ARG A 337 11.36 -31.13 -8.82
CA ARG A 337 12.52 -30.23 -8.84
C ARG A 337 13.26 -30.21 -7.50
N PRO A 338 14.60 -30.08 -7.52
CA PRO A 338 15.38 -29.87 -6.31
C PRO A 338 14.90 -28.63 -5.53
N LEU A 339 14.93 -28.72 -4.21
CA LEU A 339 14.51 -27.62 -3.33
C LEU A 339 15.22 -26.31 -3.67
N GLN A 340 16.49 -26.34 -4.04
CA GLN A 340 17.27 -25.15 -4.40
C GLN A 340 16.74 -24.45 -5.66
N GLU A 341 16.20 -25.18 -6.63
CA GLU A 341 15.60 -24.59 -7.82
C GLU A 341 14.30 -23.86 -7.49
N ALA A 342 13.51 -24.37 -6.56
CA ALA A 342 12.28 -23.71 -6.10
C ALA A 342 12.55 -22.32 -5.52
N LEU A 343 13.72 -22.08 -4.91
CA LEU A 343 14.12 -20.79 -4.35
C LEU A 343 14.32 -19.71 -5.42
N THR A 344 14.73 -20.10 -6.63
CA THR A 344 14.98 -19.14 -7.72
C THR A 344 13.68 -18.60 -8.32
N TRP A 345 12.57 -19.35 -8.19
CA TRP A 345 11.29 -18.99 -8.79
C TRP A 345 10.45 -18.02 -7.95
N THR A 346 10.78 -17.92 -6.68
CA THR A 346 10.04 -17.12 -5.71
C THR A 346 10.69 -15.75 -5.45
N ARG A 347 11.85 -15.51 -6.06
CA ARG A 347 12.55 -14.24 -5.95
C ARG A 347 11.84 -13.16 -6.75
N GLY A 348 11.37 -12.14 -6.05
CA GLY A 348 10.78 -10.95 -6.66
C GLY A 348 9.30 -10.71 -6.38
N SER A 349 8.61 -11.60 -5.65
CA SER A 349 7.19 -11.45 -5.31
C SER A 349 6.94 -10.67 -4.01
N SER A 350 5.76 -10.05 -3.87
CA SER A 350 5.41 -9.23 -2.72
C SER A 350 4.93 -10.06 -1.52
N PRO A 351 5.41 -9.79 -0.27
CA PRO A 351 4.97 -10.51 0.93
C PRO A 351 3.56 -10.17 1.41
N ALA A 352 2.94 -9.14 0.88
CA ALA A 352 1.82 -8.46 1.52
C ALA A 352 0.49 -8.69 0.83
N GLY A 353 0.16 -9.89 0.41
CA GLY A 353 -1.11 -10.14 -0.23
C GLY A 353 -1.80 -11.41 0.25
N CYS A 354 -2.99 -11.65 -0.26
CA CYS A 354 -3.75 -12.88 -0.04
C CYS A 354 -3.34 -13.96 -1.03
N PHE A 355 -3.67 -15.23 -0.75
CA PHE A 355 -3.47 -16.35 -1.70
C PHE A 355 -4.25 -16.21 -3.02
N CYS A 356 -5.29 -15.36 -3.03
CA CYS A 356 -6.01 -15.02 -4.25
C CYS A 356 -5.21 -14.15 -5.24
N GLU A 357 -4.12 -13.53 -4.80
CA GLU A 357 -3.22 -12.78 -5.68
C GLU A 357 -2.03 -13.67 -6.08
N PRO A 358 -1.77 -13.92 -7.38
CA PRO A 358 -0.70 -14.81 -7.83
C PRO A 358 0.67 -14.47 -7.25
N GLU A 359 1.05 -13.18 -7.26
CA GLU A 359 2.34 -12.71 -6.72
C GLU A 359 2.49 -12.98 -5.22
N SER A 360 1.40 -12.89 -4.47
CA SER A 360 1.39 -13.18 -3.03
C SER A 360 1.49 -14.68 -2.74
N ARG A 361 0.91 -15.53 -3.58
CA ARG A 361 1.05 -16.98 -3.52
C ARG A 361 2.49 -17.41 -3.68
N GLU A 362 3.14 -16.94 -4.74
CA GLU A 362 4.55 -17.22 -5.00
C GLU A 362 5.44 -16.84 -3.83
N HIS A 363 5.18 -15.68 -3.25
CA HIS A 363 5.95 -15.20 -2.13
C HIS A 363 5.82 -16.09 -0.89
N LYS A 364 4.62 -16.53 -0.56
CA LYS A 364 4.37 -17.40 0.61
C LYS A 364 5.04 -18.76 0.43
N TRP A 365 4.95 -19.31 -0.76
CA TRP A 365 5.68 -20.53 -1.09
C TRP A 365 7.19 -20.32 -1.01
N GLY A 366 7.69 -19.19 -1.51
CA GLY A 366 9.08 -18.81 -1.38
C GLY A 366 9.57 -18.79 0.06
N LEU A 367 8.79 -18.18 0.95
CA LEU A 367 9.11 -18.14 2.37
C LEU A 367 9.19 -19.55 2.98
N VAL A 368 8.24 -20.42 2.64
CA VAL A 368 8.24 -21.81 3.12
C VAL A 368 9.49 -22.54 2.64
N PHE A 369 9.80 -22.49 1.34
CA PHE A 369 10.95 -23.19 0.78
C PHE A 369 12.29 -22.60 1.25
N GLU A 370 12.42 -21.29 1.36
CA GLU A 370 13.61 -20.65 1.93
C GLU A 370 13.82 -21.05 3.39
N THR A 371 12.75 -21.15 4.17
CA THR A 371 12.84 -21.58 5.58
C THR A 371 13.25 -23.04 5.68
N ILE A 372 12.68 -23.91 4.85
CA ILE A 372 13.06 -25.32 4.78
C ILE A 372 14.54 -25.45 4.39
N HIS A 373 14.97 -24.76 3.33
CA HIS A 373 16.35 -24.80 2.88
C HIS A 373 17.32 -24.34 3.98
N TRP A 374 17.00 -23.24 4.65
CA TRP A 374 17.81 -22.73 5.75
C TRP A 374 17.90 -23.73 6.92
N ALA A 375 16.79 -24.40 7.26
CA ALA A 375 16.78 -25.40 8.34
C ALA A 375 17.60 -26.65 7.99
N LEU A 376 17.67 -27.02 6.69
CA LEU A 376 18.40 -28.19 6.21
C LEU A 376 19.89 -27.94 5.94
N THR A 377 20.31 -26.70 5.83
CA THR A 377 21.71 -26.32 5.55
C THR A 377 22.51 -25.93 6.80
N ARG A 378 21.87 -25.97 7.95
CA ARG A 378 22.50 -25.82 9.28
C ARG A 378 22.80 -27.16 9.91
#